data_4bcf88aa7d1c267a2e81bbab1124d56f
#
_entry.id   4bcf88aa7d1c267a2e81bbab1124d56f
#
_cell.length_a   1.000
_cell.length_b   1.000
_cell.length_c   1.000
_cell.angle_alpha   90.00
_cell.angle_beta   90.00
_cell.angle_gamma   90.00
#
_symmetry.space_group_name_H-M   'P 1'
#
loop_
_entity.id
_entity.type
_entity.pdbx_description
1 polymer ?
#
loop_
_entity_poly.entity_id
_entity_poly.type
_entity_poly.pdbx_seq_one_letter_code
_entity_poly.pdbx_strand_id
1 'polypeptide(L)'
;MFSIIIPTFNNLDYLKLCIKSIRQNSKFDHQIIPHVNIGKDGTRDFLRNKNIDFTFTNYNSGICEGMNTASKKSKFKYILYSHDDFYFCPGWDEVLKNEVDAIGHNNFYLSGVMMNNGPIKFNAGSDIKSFDENKVLNEYQNYNHYD
;
A
#
# COMPACT_ATOMS: atom_id res chain seq x y z
N MET A 1 -8.04 1.67 11.89
CA MET A 1 -6.98 2.53 11.31
C MET A 1 -5.65 1.79 11.40
N PHE A 2 -4.81 1.94 10.37
CA PHE A 2 -3.55 1.24 10.21
C PHE A 2 -2.40 2.23 10.00
N SER A 3 -1.18 1.86 10.43
CA SER A 3 0.05 2.47 9.95
C SER A 3 0.54 1.65 8.75
N ILE A 4 0.48 2.22 7.56
CA ILE A 4 0.80 1.56 6.29
C ILE A 4 2.25 1.83 5.95
N ILE A 5 3.06 0.78 5.90
CA ILE A 5 4.49 0.84 5.64
C ILE A 5 4.76 0.42 4.21
N ILE A 6 5.45 1.27 3.45
CA ILE A 6 5.68 1.09 2.02
C ILE A 6 7.18 1.25 1.72
N PRO A 7 7.98 0.17 1.71
CA PRO A 7 9.33 0.24 1.18
C PRO A 7 9.32 0.57 -0.31
N THR A 8 10.16 1.53 -0.72
CA THR A 8 10.29 1.94 -2.13
C THR A 8 11.74 2.14 -2.52
N PHE A 9 12.05 1.84 -3.78
CA PHE A 9 13.39 1.98 -4.35
C PHE A 9 13.32 2.56 -5.76
N ASN A 10 13.52 3.89 -5.88
CA ASN A 10 13.49 4.62 -7.17
C ASN A 10 12.24 4.27 -8.02
N ASN A 11 11.06 4.29 -7.41
CA ASN A 11 9.80 3.87 -8.04
C ASN A 11 8.69 4.91 -7.81
N LEU A 12 9.04 6.20 -8.02
CA LEU A 12 8.20 7.34 -7.64
C LEU A 12 6.78 7.29 -8.23
N ASP A 13 6.63 6.93 -9.50
CA ASP A 13 5.32 7.03 -10.15
C ASP A 13 4.36 5.93 -9.67
N TYR A 14 4.86 4.73 -9.41
CA TYR A 14 4.07 3.68 -8.75
C TYR A 14 3.72 4.05 -7.31
N LEU A 15 4.68 4.58 -6.55
CA LEU A 15 4.42 5.06 -5.18
C LEU A 15 3.34 6.15 -5.15
N LYS A 16 3.34 7.08 -6.11
CA LYS A 16 2.27 8.10 -6.24
C LYS A 16 0.90 7.46 -6.45
N LEU A 17 0.81 6.46 -7.34
CA LEU A 17 -0.43 5.74 -7.60
C LEU A 17 -0.89 4.95 -6.37
N CYS A 18 0.01 4.25 -5.71
CA CYS A 18 -0.27 3.52 -4.47
C CYS A 18 -0.82 4.46 -3.39
N ILE A 19 -0.14 5.58 -3.10
CA ILE A 19 -0.60 6.55 -2.10
C ILE A 19 -1.94 7.19 -2.51
N LYS A 20 -2.12 7.49 -3.80
CA LYS A 20 -3.39 8.01 -4.34
C LYS A 20 -4.52 7.02 -4.05
N SER A 21 -4.34 5.74 -4.42
CA SER A 21 -5.36 4.71 -4.24
C SER A 21 -5.73 4.50 -2.77
N ILE A 22 -4.73 4.46 -1.86
CA ILE A 22 -4.99 4.40 -0.42
C ILE A 22 -5.88 5.57 0.00
N ARG A 23 -5.52 6.81 -0.34
CA ARG A 23 -6.26 7.99 0.10
C ARG A 23 -7.67 8.10 -0.48
N GLN A 24 -7.86 7.71 -1.72
CA GLN A 24 -9.15 7.80 -2.42
C GLN A 24 -10.11 6.67 -2.07
N ASN A 25 -9.59 5.48 -1.82
CA ASN A 25 -10.36 4.25 -1.70
C ASN A 25 -10.51 3.76 -0.26
N SER A 26 -9.97 4.49 0.72
CA SER A 26 -10.14 4.19 2.14
C SER A 26 -11.34 4.93 2.74
N LYS A 27 -12.03 4.26 3.65
CA LYS A 27 -13.08 4.85 4.50
C LYS A 27 -12.49 5.55 5.73
N PHE A 28 -11.34 5.08 6.21
CA PHE A 28 -10.70 5.58 7.42
C PHE A 28 -9.41 6.33 7.09
N ASP A 29 -9.03 7.29 7.96
CA ASP A 29 -7.72 7.92 7.87
C ASP A 29 -6.62 6.97 8.35
N HIS A 30 -5.69 6.68 7.47
CA HIS A 30 -4.52 5.86 7.74
C HIS A 30 -3.25 6.70 7.79
N GLN A 31 -2.30 6.27 8.60
CA GLN A 31 -0.94 6.79 8.52
C GLN A 31 -0.20 6.07 7.39
N ILE A 32 0.40 6.82 6.47
CA ILE A 32 1.25 6.28 5.40
C ILE A 32 2.70 6.63 5.72
N ILE A 33 3.58 5.62 5.76
CA ILE A 33 4.99 5.77 6.12
C ILE A 33 5.87 5.05 5.08
N PRO A 34 6.23 5.71 3.98
CA PRO A 34 7.21 5.16 3.04
C PRO A 34 8.59 5.02 3.69
N HIS A 35 9.30 3.93 3.36
CA HIS A 35 10.74 3.86 3.54
C HIS A 35 11.43 4.01 2.20
N VAL A 36 12.20 5.07 2.05
CA VAL A 36 12.88 5.40 0.79
C VAL A 36 14.29 4.83 0.79
N ASN A 37 14.51 3.79 0.01
CA ASN A 37 15.84 3.30 -0.31
C ASN A 37 16.45 4.18 -1.41
N ILE A 38 17.51 4.94 -1.10
CA ILE A 38 18.23 5.84 -2.01
C ILE A 38 17.37 7.04 -2.47
N GLY A 39 16.33 6.85 -3.28
CA GLY A 39 15.40 7.90 -3.72
C GLY A 39 16.04 8.98 -4.60
N LYS A 40 16.76 8.59 -5.67
CA LYS A 40 17.36 9.50 -6.64
C LYS A 40 16.38 10.03 -7.70
N ASP A 41 15.20 9.48 -7.74
CA ASP A 41 14.11 9.74 -8.71
C ASP A 41 13.17 10.89 -8.30
N GLY A 42 13.50 11.62 -7.22
CA GLY A 42 12.64 12.69 -6.68
C GLY A 42 11.64 12.25 -5.63
N THR A 43 11.63 10.97 -5.23
CA THR A 43 10.70 10.41 -4.24
C THR A 43 10.72 11.20 -2.93
N ARG A 44 11.90 11.56 -2.40
CA ARG A 44 12.00 12.31 -1.14
C ARG A 44 11.38 13.70 -1.23
N ASP A 45 11.58 14.39 -2.33
CA ASP A 45 11.04 15.74 -2.52
C ASP A 45 9.52 15.70 -2.69
N PHE A 46 9.01 14.71 -3.41
CA PHE A 46 7.57 14.45 -3.49
C PHE A 46 6.96 14.25 -2.10
N LEU A 47 7.53 13.39 -1.27
CA LEU A 47 7.01 13.09 0.06
C LEU A 47 7.05 14.33 0.98
N ARG A 48 8.13 15.12 0.95
CA ARG A 48 8.23 16.40 1.68
C ARG A 48 7.16 17.39 1.23
N ASN A 49 7.01 17.60 -0.08
CA ASN A 49 6.03 18.52 -0.65
C ASN A 49 4.58 18.13 -0.35
N LYS A 50 4.31 16.84 -0.11
CA LYS A 50 2.99 16.32 0.28
C LYS A 50 2.80 16.18 1.79
N ASN A 51 3.77 16.62 2.59
CA ASN A 51 3.78 16.46 4.06
C ASN A 51 3.53 15.00 4.50
N ILE A 52 4.14 14.05 3.81
CA ILE A 52 4.07 12.63 4.15
C ILE A 52 5.32 12.27 4.95
N ASP A 53 5.12 11.77 6.17
CA ASP A 53 6.21 11.22 6.98
C ASP A 53 6.87 10.05 6.27
N PHE A 54 8.20 9.99 6.28
CA PHE A 54 8.94 8.87 5.72
C PHE A 54 10.23 8.60 6.49
N THR A 55 10.81 7.44 6.24
CA THR A 55 12.19 7.09 6.63
C THR A 55 13.07 6.94 5.40
N PHE A 56 14.38 7.00 5.57
CA PHE A 56 15.30 7.02 4.44
C PHE A 56 16.61 6.33 4.79
N THR A 57 17.18 5.62 3.81
CA THR A 57 18.58 5.15 3.79
C THR A 57 19.27 5.60 2.52
N ASN A 58 20.58 5.92 2.59
CA ASN A 58 21.38 6.32 1.43
C ASN A 58 21.93 5.12 0.63
N TYR A 59 21.54 3.92 1.01
CA TYR A 59 21.83 2.64 0.37
C TYR A 59 20.54 1.83 0.24
N ASN A 60 20.57 0.77 -0.54
CA ASN A 60 19.44 -0.16 -0.61
C ASN A 60 19.48 -1.11 0.59
N SER A 61 18.68 -0.82 1.61
CA SER A 61 18.55 -1.62 2.82
C SER A 61 17.68 -2.87 2.64
N GLY A 62 17.04 -2.99 1.47
CA GLY A 62 16.06 -4.03 1.20
C GLY A 62 14.73 -3.81 1.93
N ILE A 63 13.87 -4.82 1.86
CA ILE A 63 12.49 -4.74 2.40
C ILE A 63 12.49 -4.81 3.93
N CYS A 64 13.17 -5.80 4.51
CA CYS A 64 13.08 -6.07 5.94
C CYS A 64 13.60 -4.92 6.83
N GLU A 65 14.77 -4.37 6.50
CA GLU A 65 15.32 -3.23 7.24
C GLU A 65 14.46 -1.99 7.04
N GLY A 66 13.99 -1.76 5.81
CA GLY A 66 13.08 -0.66 5.49
C GLY A 66 11.79 -0.71 6.30
N MET A 67 11.15 -1.87 6.35
CA MET A 67 9.96 -2.10 7.16
C MET A 67 10.21 -1.86 8.66
N ASN A 68 11.27 -2.44 9.21
CA ASN A 68 11.62 -2.28 10.62
C ASN A 68 11.94 -0.82 10.98
N THR A 69 12.56 -0.09 10.06
CA THR A 69 12.88 1.32 10.26
C THR A 69 11.63 2.19 10.21
N ALA A 70 10.75 1.97 9.24
CA ALA A 70 9.51 2.72 9.10
C ALA A 70 8.50 2.41 10.22
N SER A 71 8.43 1.15 10.68
CA SER A 71 7.50 0.73 11.73
C SER A 71 7.72 1.47 13.06
N LYS A 72 8.93 1.94 13.33
CA LYS A 72 9.24 2.75 14.52
C LYS A 72 8.50 4.10 14.55
N LYS A 73 7.98 4.56 13.42
CA LYS A 73 7.14 5.77 13.30
C LYS A 73 5.64 5.49 13.38
N SER A 74 5.25 4.22 13.52
CA SER A 74 3.83 3.83 13.54
C SER A 74 3.09 4.44 14.73
N LYS A 75 1.94 5.08 14.47
CA LYS A 75 1.04 5.68 15.46
C LYS A 75 -0.13 4.79 15.81
N PHE A 76 -0.49 3.87 14.91
CA PHE A 76 -1.60 2.96 15.11
C PHE A 76 -1.14 1.58 15.58
N LYS A 77 -2.02 0.89 16.27
CA LYS A 77 -1.78 -0.43 16.85
C LYS A 77 -1.45 -1.49 15.79
N TYR A 78 -2.12 -1.41 14.65
CA TYR A 78 -1.94 -2.36 13.56
C TYR A 78 -1.07 -1.77 12.46
N ILE A 79 -0.08 -2.57 12.05
CA ILE A 79 0.82 -2.24 10.96
C ILE A 79 0.37 -3.02 9.73
N LEU A 80 0.18 -2.32 8.62
CA LEU A 80 -0.07 -2.91 7.32
C LEU A 80 1.17 -2.75 6.46
N TYR A 81 1.71 -3.86 5.97
CA TYR A 81 2.77 -3.85 4.97
C TYR A 81 2.19 -3.79 3.57
N SER A 82 2.72 -2.91 2.73
CA SER A 82 2.37 -2.79 1.32
C SER A 82 3.62 -2.64 0.45
N HIS A 83 3.49 -2.99 -0.81
CA HIS A 83 4.46 -2.62 -1.85
C HIS A 83 4.08 -1.27 -2.47
N ASP A 84 5.06 -0.60 -3.08
CA ASP A 84 4.87 0.71 -3.72
C ASP A 84 4.15 0.62 -5.07
N ASP A 85 3.99 -0.57 -5.64
CA ASP A 85 3.28 -0.88 -6.87
C ASP A 85 1.87 -1.48 -6.66
N PHE A 86 1.36 -1.46 -5.43
CA PHE A 86 0.00 -1.92 -5.14
C PHE A 86 -1.03 -0.83 -5.40
N TYR A 87 -2.16 -1.24 -5.99
CA TYR A 87 -3.38 -0.44 -6.08
C TYR A 87 -4.41 -0.95 -5.07
N PHE A 88 -4.83 -0.09 -4.16
CA PHE A 88 -5.84 -0.39 -3.16
C PHE A 88 -7.23 -0.14 -3.73
N CYS A 89 -8.06 -1.18 -3.80
CA CYS A 89 -9.44 -1.09 -4.31
C CYS A 89 -10.39 -0.44 -3.28
N PRO A 90 -11.55 0.11 -3.71
CA PRO A 90 -12.49 0.76 -2.80
C PRO A 90 -12.95 -0.15 -1.64
N GLY A 91 -12.98 0.38 -0.42
CA GLY A 91 -13.48 -0.35 0.76
C GLY A 91 -12.53 -1.40 1.34
N TRP A 92 -11.32 -1.52 0.82
CA TRP A 92 -10.32 -2.49 1.28
C TRP A 92 -10.08 -2.45 2.80
N ASP A 93 -10.09 -1.27 3.36
CA ASP A 93 -9.80 -1.01 4.77
C ASP A 93 -10.98 -1.35 5.69
N GLU A 94 -12.20 -1.22 5.19
CA GLU A 94 -13.42 -1.62 5.90
C GLU A 94 -13.50 -3.14 6.05
N VAL A 95 -13.24 -3.87 4.95
CA VAL A 95 -13.18 -5.35 4.98
C VAL A 95 -12.08 -5.81 5.93
N LEU A 96 -10.87 -5.29 5.79
CA LEU A 96 -9.75 -5.66 6.65
C LEU A 96 -10.00 -5.33 8.13
N LYS A 97 -10.66 -4.20 8.42
CA LYS A 97 -11.03 -3.81 9.78
C LYS A 97 -12.04 -4.78 10.39
N ASN A 98 -13.04 -5.20 9.62
CA ASN A 98 -14.05 -6.15 10.07
C ASN A 98 -13.42 -7.50 10.41
N GLU A 99 -12.49 -8.00 9.58
CA GLU A 99 -11.74 -9.23 9.85
C GLU A 99 -10.90 -9.11 11.13
N VAL A 100 -10.19 -8.01 11.30
CA VAL A 100 -9.39 -7.75 12.52
C VAL A 100 -10.27 -7.74 13.76
N ASP A 101 -11.46 -7.16 13.69
CA ASP A 101 -12.41 -7.13 14.82
C ASP A 101 -12.97 -8.53 15.10
N ALA A 102 -13.25 -9.33 14.06
CA ALA A 102 -13.78 -10.69 14.20
C ALA A 102 -12.76 -11.67 14.84
N ILE A 103 -11.45 -11.48 14.61
CA ILE A 103 -10.40 -12.30 15.23
C ILE A 103 -10.43 -12.23 16.77
N GLY A 104 -10.77 -11.08 17.35
CA GLY A 104 -10.98 -10.91 18.79
C GLY A 104 -9.72 -10.96 19.66
N HIS A 105 -8.52 -11.07 19.08
CA HIS A 105 -7.22 -11.04 19.79
C HIS A 105 -6.15 -10.31 18.97
N ASN A 106 -4.95 -10.10 19.53
CA ASN A 106 -3.91 -9.29 18.90
C ASN A 106 -2.76 -10.10 18.29
N ASN A 107 -2.80 -11.42 18.41
CA ASN A 107 -1.73 -12.31 17.92
C ASN A 107 -2.18 -12.97 16.61
N PHE A 108 -2.07 -12.23 15.49
CA PHE A 108 -2.45 -12.70 14.17
C PHE A 108 -1.57 -12.09 13.07
N TYR A 109 -1.54 -12.75 11.95
CA TYR A 109 -1.10 -12.26 10.66
C TYR A 109 -2.26 -12.44 9.68
N LEU A 110 -2.64 -11.38 8.98
CA LEU A 110 -3.74 -11.36 8.02
C LEU A 110 -3.22 -10.86 6.68
N SER A 111 -3.54 -11.57 5.60
CA SER A 111 -3.17 -11.18 4.24
C SER A 111 -4.41 -10.83 3.44
N GLY A 112 -4.35 -9.74 2.70
CA GLY A 112 -5.36 -9.42 1.68
C GLY A 112 -5.20 -10.30 0.44
N VAL A 113 -6.26 -10.35 -0.36
CA VAL A 113 -6.27 -11.02 -1.67
C VAL A 113 -5.80 -10.04 -2.74
N MET A 114 -4.91 -10.47 -3.62
CA MET A 114 -4.45 -9.67 -4.76
C MET A 114 -5.15 -10.11 -6.04
N MET A 115 -5.69 -9.13 -6.79
CA MET A 115 -6.16 -9.33 -8.16
C MET A 115 -4.95 -9.23 -9.11
N ASN A 116 -4.10 -10.24 -9.14
CA ASN A 116 -2.92 -10.28 -10.00
C ASN A 116 -2.59 -11.71 -10.38
N ASN A 117 -2.20 -11.93 -11.62
CA ASN A 117 -1.51 -13.10 -12.20
C ASN A 117 -1.71 -14.51 -11.56
N GLY A 118 -2.61 -14.63 -10.59
CA GLY A 118 -3.03 -15.91 -10.00
C GLY A 118 -4.06 -16.63 -10.91
N PRO A 119 -5.04 -17.31 -10.33
CA PRO A 119 -6.15 -17.90 -11.08
C PRO A 119 -7.02 -16.85 -11.78
N ILE A 120 -6.92 -15.59 -11.39
CA ILE A 120 -7.61 -14.44 -11.98
C ILE A 120 -6.72 -13.87 -13.09
N LYS A 121 -7.09 -14.09 -14.34
CA LYS A 121 -6.43 -13.53 -15.52
C LYS A 121 -6.84 -12.07 -15.73
N PHE A 122 -6.36 -11.18 -14.86
CA PHE A 122 -6.61 -9.76 -14.96
C PHE A 122 -5.35 -8.99 -15.32
N ASN A 123 -5.44 -8.02 -16.25
CA ASN A 123 -4.33 -7.16 -16.62
C ASN A 123 -4.84 -5.73 -16.85
N ALA A 124 -4.47 -4.81 -15.96
CA ALA A 124 -4.81 -3.39 -16.03
C ALA A 124 -3.77 -2.54 -16.78
N GLY A 125 -2.76 -3.14 -17.35
CA GLY A 125 -1.65 -2.50 -18.04
C GLY A 125 -0.34 -3.26 -17.82
N SER A 126 0.66 -2.99 -18.66
CA SER A 126 2.00 -3.59 -18.55
C SER A 126 2.98 -2.74 -17.73
N ASP A 127 2.66 -1.46 -17.55
CA ASP A 127 3.46 -0.48 -16.81
C ASP A 127 2.58 0.69 -16.33
N ILE A 128 3.20 1.64 -15.61
CA ILE A 128 2.48 2.80 -15.05
C ILE A 128 1.83 3.70 -16.11
N LYS A 129 2.36 3.74 -17.35
CA LYS A 129 1.84 4.59 -18.42
C LYS A 129 0.62 3.98 -19.09
N SER A 130 0.55 2.66 -19.11
CA SER A 130 -0.54 1.89 -19.67
C SER A 130 -1.59 1.46 -18.63
N PHE A 131 -1.39 1.85 -17.35
CA PHE A 131 -2.31 1.51 -16.27
C PHE A 131 -3.69 2.13 -16.49
N ASP A 132 -4.72 1.28 -16.49
CA ASP A 132 -6.12 1.65 -16.66
C ASP A 132 -6.89 1.45 -15.33
N GLU A 133 -7.04 2.55 -14.60
CA GLU A 133 -7.75 2.58 -13.31
C GLU A 133 -9.23 2.16 -13.45
N ASN A 134 -9.89 2.56 -14.54
CA ASN A 134 -11.30 2.20 -14.77
C ASN A 134 -11.46 0.69 -14.99
N LYS A 135 -10.50 0.07 -15.68
CA LYS A 135 -10.50 -1.37 -15.87
C LYS A 135 -10.35 -2.11 -14.53
N VAL A 136 -9.48 -1.62 -13.64
CA VAL A 136 -9.35 -2.17 -12.28
C VAL A 136 -10.67 -2.07 -11.52
N LEU A 137 -11.28 -0.89 -11.52
CA LEU A 137 -12.50 -0.62 -10.76
C LEU A 137 -13.71 -1.41 -11.30
N ASN A 138 -13.81 -1.57 -12.62
CA ASN A 138 -14.86 -2.38 -13.23
C ASN A 138 -14.68 -3.87 -12.91
N GLU A 139 -13.46 -4.38 -13.01
CA GLU A 139 -13.17 -5.78 -12.71
C GLU A 139 -13.36 -6.08 -11.24
N TYR A 140 -12.95 -5.17 -10.36
CA TYR A 140 -13.11 -5.31 -8.91
C TYR A 140 -14.58 -5.57 -8.51
N GLN A 141 -15.55 -4.97 -9.19
CA GLN A 141 -16.98 -5.17 -8.92
C GLN A 141 -17.46 -6.61 -9.22
N ASN A 142 -16.75 -7.34 -10.09
CA ASN A 142 -17.06 -8.73 -10.43
C ASN A 142 -16.54 -9.72 -9.38
N TYR A 143 -15.62 -9.30 -8.53
CA TYR A 143 -15.09 -10.09 -7.42
C TYR A 143 -15.84 -9.75 -6.14
N ASN A 144 -17.07 -10.22 -6.01
CA ASN A 144 -17.78 -10.23 -4.72
C ASN A 144 -17.22 -11.35 -3.85
N HIS A 145 -16.73 -11.02 -2.76
CA HIS A 145 -15.49 -11.32 -2.19
C HIS A 145 -15.50 -12.38 -1.14
N TYR A 146 -16.59 -12.81 -0.66
CA TYR A 146 -16.69 -13.82 0.39
C TYR A 146 -18.11 -14.38 0.41
N ASP A 147 -18.36 -15.41 -0.40
CA ASP A 147 -19.32 -16.44 -0.07
C ASP A 147 -18.58 -17.69 0.37
#